data_0822f43e5dcb4a0a0347cbd6db64fee8
#
_entry.id   0822f43e5dcb4a0a0347cbd6db64fee8
#
_cell.length_a   1.000
_cell.length_b   1.000
_cell.length_c   1.000
_cell.angle_alpha   90.00
_cell.angle_beta   90.00
_cell.angle_gamma   90.00
#
_symmetry.space_group_name_H-M   'P 1'
#
loop_
_entity.id
_entity.type
_entity.pdbx_description
1 polymer ?
#
loop_
_entity_poly.entity_id
_entity_poly.type
_entity_poly.pdbx_seq_one_letter_code
_entity_poly.pdbx_strand_id
1 'polypeptide(L)'
;MPLVGMGSAFAAAEQAGWLTKIGPGASLPSGGFSNQSLRGLMADLGAGLPLLSWRQWRLVRRRAQRGATVLAVGDLLPLLMAWGSGARFGFIGTPKSDYTWRSGPGRQFSDRYHRCKGSEWDPWEWMLMRHRRCQLVAMRDALTARGLKRRGVAALAAGNPMMDGLKSAAAPASLQRCRRILLLCGSRMPEACRNLERLLAALTPMHSNTPLAVLVALGNQPAIKDTEPILKNLGFRRGLPPSDELGAETCWVRGPLMVTLG
;
A
#
# COMPACT_ATOMS: atom_id res chain seq x y z
N MET A 1 7.63 -20.13 8.99
CA MET A 1 6.71 -20.37 7.85
C MET A 1 7.44 -20.07 6.54
N PRO A 2 7.43 -20.94 5.51
CA PRO A 2 8.05 -20.63 4.22
C PRO A 2 7.26 -19.55 3.48
N LEU A 3 7.95 -18.53 2.98
CA LEU A 3 7.40 -17.42 2.21
C LEU A 3 8.00 -17.39 0.80
N VAL A 4 7.15 -17.28 -0.21
CA VAL A 4 7.53 -16.94 -1.58
C VAL A 4 7.04 -15.52 -1.85
N GLY A 5 7.95 -14.59 -2.09
CA GLY A 5 7.60 -13.19 -2.25
C GLY A 5 8.70 -12.37 -2.90
N MET A 6 8.41 -11.11 -3.17
CA MET A 6 9.32 -10.15 -3.80
C MET A 6 9.85 -9.13 -2.79
N GLY A 7 11.08 -8.67 -3.05
CA GLY A 7 11.66 -7.53 -2.35
C GLY A 7 12.17 -7.81 -0.93
N SER A 8 12.57 -6.74 -0.27
CA SER A 8 13.14 -6.73 1.08
C SER A 8 12.12 -6.50 2.20
N ALA A 9 10.83 -6.33 1.86
CA ALA A 9 9.77 -5.99 2.83
C ALA A 9 9.63 -6.99 3.97
N PHE A 10 10.08 -8.22 3.79
CA PHE A 10 9.97 -9.30 4.78
C PHE A 10 11.26 -9.56 5.58
N ALA A 11 12.31 -8.76 5.37
CA ALA A 11 13.61 -8.98 6.03
C ALA A 11 13.50 -8.95 7.56
N ALA A 12 12.75 -8.01 8.12
CA ALA A 12 12.54 -7.91 9.56
C ALA A 12 11.83 -9.16 10.15
N ALA A 13 10.81 -9.68 9.45
CA ALA A 13 10.09 -10.87 9.87
C ALA A 13 10.94 -12.15 9.73
N GLU A 14 11.85 -12.18 8.76
CA GLU A 14 12.82 -13.26 8.59
C GLU A 14 13.86 -13.23 9.72
N GLN A 15 14.39 -12.06 10.05
CA GLN A 15 15.31 -11.87 11.18
C GLN A 15 14.67 -12.25 12.52
N ALA A 16 13.37 -11.95 12.69
CA ALA A 16 12.60 -12.36 13.86
C ALA A 16 12.25 -13.86 13.88
N GLY A 17 12.63 -14.64 12.87
CA GLY A 17 12.37 -16.08 12.79
C GLY A 17 10.92 -16.47 12.49
N TRP A 18 10.04 -15.50 12.20
CA TRP A 18 8.61 -15.77 11.92
C TRP A 18 8.40 -16.47 10.59
N LEU A 19 9.26 -16.19 9.64
CA LEU A 19 9.20 -16.79 8.31
C LEU A 19 10.60 -17.09 7.76
N THR A 20 10.64 -17.94 6.74
CA THR A 20 11.85 -18.22 5.96
C THR A 20 11.55 -17.90 4.51
N LYS A 21 12.29 -16.97 3.94
CA LYS A 21 12.17 -16.64 2.52
C LYS A 21 12.74 -17.77 1.66
N ILE A 22 11.95 -18.23 0.72
CA ILE A 22 12.34 -19.28 -0.23
C ILE A 22 12.17 -18.82 -1.67
N GLY A 23 13.16 -19.14 -2.49
CA GLY A 23 13.13 -18.84 -3.92
C GLY A 23 13.57 -17.42 -4.29
N PRO A 24 13.51 -17.10 -5.59
CA PRO A 24 13.98 -15.84 -6.10
C PRO A 24 13.05 -14.69 -5.69
N GLY A 25 13.63 -13.58 -5.29
CA GLY A 25 12.96 -12.30 -5.11
C GLY A 25 13.69 -11.24 -5.92
N ALA A 26 12.96 -10.27 -6.46
CA ALA A 26 13.52 -9.11 -7.13
C ALA A 26 12.63 -7.90 -6.87
N SER A 27 13.22 -6.72 -6.86
CA SER A 27 12.48 -5.47 -6.94
C SER A 27 12.14 -5.19 -8.39
N LEU A 28 10.86 -4.94 -8.68
CA LEU A 28 10.39 -4.59 -10.01
C LEU A 28 10.42 -3.08 -10.21
N PRO A 29 10.68 -2.59 -11.43
CA PRO A 29 10.71 -1.16 -11.74
C PRO A 29 9.43 -0.41 -11.37
N SER A 30 8.26 -1.06 -11.48
CA SER A 30 6.96 -0.49 -11.09
C SER A 30 6.69 -0.52 -9.59
N GLY A 31 7.60 -1.06 -8.78
CA GLY A 31 7.34 -1.30 -7.34
C GLY A 31 6.25 -2.33 -7.06
N GLY A 32 5.95 -3.22 -8.01
CA GLY A 32 4.95 -4.28 -7.88
C GLY A 32 3.53 -3.91 -8.34
N PHE A 33 3.38 -2.75 -9.02
CA PHE A 33 2.08 -2.27 -9.54
C PHE A 33 2.04 -2.22 -11.06
N SER A 34 2.47 -3.29 -11.68
CA SER A 34 2.50 -3.46 -13.14
C SER A 34 1.17 -3.16 -13.84
N ASN A 35 0.05 -3.27 -13.13
CA ASN A 35 -1.29 -3.07 -13.67
C ASN A 35 -1.75 -1.60 -13.67
N GLN A 36 -1.01 -0.67 -13.08
CA GLN A 36 -1.40 0.74 -12.99
C GLN A 36 -1.03 1.56 -14.23
N SER A 37 -0.03 1.12 -15.01
CA SER A 37 0.35 1.77 -16.26
C SER A 37 0.97 0.79 -17.25
N LEU A 38 0.71 0.99 -18.53
CA LEU A 38 1.32 0.20 -19.61
C LEU A 38 2.86 0.30 -19.60
N ARG A 39 3.40 1.49 -19.28
CA ARG A 39 4.85 1.69 -19.15
C ARG A 39 5.42 0.87 -17.98
N GLY A 40 4.77 0.87 -16.82
CA GLY A 40 5.17 0.07 -15.68
C GLY A 40 5.14 -1.43 -16.00
N LEU A 41 4.06 -1.89 -16.65
CA LEU A 41 3.94 -3.28 -17.09
C LEU A 41 5.05 -3.68 -18.07
N MET A 42 5.34 -2.87 -19.08
CA MET A 42 6.41 -3.16 -20.05
C MET A 42 7.79 -3.16 -19.40
N ALA A 43 8.05 -2.24 -18.48
CA ALA A 43 9.29 -2.22 -17.71
C ALA A 43 9.47 -3.48 -16.85
N ASP A 44 8.41 -3.93 -16.18
CA ASP A 44 8.44 -5.14 -15.36
C ASP A 44 8.58 -6.40 -16.21
N LEU A 45 7.92 -6.46 -17.38
CA LEU A 45 8.09 -7.57 -18.33
C LEU A 45 9.53 -7.64 -18.83
N GLY A 46 10.15 -6.50 -19.18
CA GLY A 46 11.55 -6.40 -19.57
C GLY A 46 12.52 -6.73 -18.42
N ALA A 47 12.14 -6.45 -17.17
CA ALA A 47 12.92 -6.82 -15.99
C ALA A 47 12.78 -8.30 -15.58
N GLY A 48 12.06 -9.13 -16.35
CA GLY A 48 11.96 -10.57 -16.13
C GLY A 48 10.82 -11.01 -15.23
N LEU A 49 9.79 -10.20 -15.05
CA LEU A 49 8.59 -10.55 -14.29
C LEU A 49 8.01 -11.93 -14.64
N PRO A 50 7.88 -12.34 -15.94
CA PRO A 50 7.33 -13.65 -16.27
C PRO A 50 8.20 -14.81 -15.77
N LEU A 51 9.51 -14.72 -15.94
CA LEU A 51 10.45 -15.73 -15.48
C LEU A 51 10.47 -15.85 -13.95
N LEU A 52 10.46 -14.70 -13.27
CA LEU A 52 10.40 -14.64 -11.81
C LEU A 52 9.10 -15.27 -11.30
N SER A 53 7.97 -14.89 -11.87
CA SER A 53 6.65 -15.41 -11.51
C SER A 53 6.56 -16.92 -11.75
N TRP A 54 7.07 -17.41 -12.86
CA TRP A 54 7.12 -18.85 -13.16
C TRP A 54 7.99 -19.64 -12.17
N ARG A 55 9.18 -19.11 -11.82
CA ARG A 55 10.05 -19.73 -10.82
C ARG A 55 9.38 -19.79 -9.44
N GLN A 56 8.75 -18.71 -9.02
CA GLN A 56 8.00 -18.64 -7.77
C GLN A 56 6.82 -19.62 -7.78
N TRP A 57 6.01 -19.61 -8.86
CA TRP A 57 4.89 -20.54 -9.01
C TRP A 57 5.35 -22.02 -8.95
N ARG A 58 6.47 -22.38 -9.58
CA ARG A 58 7.03 -23.75 -9.50
C ARG A 58 7.36 -24.13 -8.05
N LEU A 59 7.88 -23.23 -7.26
CA LEU A 59 8.18 -23.49 -5.85
C LEU A 59 6.89 -23.71 -5.04
N VAL A 60 5.90 -22.83 -5.21
CA VAL A 60 4.59 -22.99 -4.57
C VAL A 60 3.96 -24.33 -4.94
N ARG A 61 3.97 -24.68 -6.23
CA ARG A 61 3.44 -25.95 -6.74
C ARG A 61 4.15 -27.17 -6.16
N ARG A 62 5.49 -27.16 -6.09
CA ARG A 62 6.26 -28.25 -5.47
C ARG A 62 5.91 -28.44 -3.99
N ARG A 63 5.69 -27.36 -3.26
CA ARG A 63 5.24 -27.43 -1.85
C ARG A 63 3.81 -27.96 -1.75
N ALA A 64 2.93 -27.51 -2.62
CA ALA A 64 1.57 -27.99 -2.74
C ALA A 64 1.50 -29.52 -2.98
N GLN A 65 2.33 -30.03 -3.89
CA GLN A 65 2.43 -31.47 -4.18
C GLN A 65 2.93 -32.30 -2.98
N ARG A 66 3.59 -31.67 -2.01
CA ARG A 66 4.00 -32.28 -0.74
C ARG A 66 2.97 -32.09 0.38
N GLY A 67 1.72 -31.73 0.03
CA GLY A 67 0.63 -31.59 0.98
C GLY A 67 0.51 -30.22 1.66
N ALA A 68 1.31 -29.22 1.27
CA ALA A 68 1.21 -27.89 1.88
C ALA A 68 -0.05 -27.15 1.42
N THR A 69 -0.75 -26.51 2.36
CA THR A 69 -1.77 -25.51 2.08
C THR A 69 -1.12 -24.16 1.74
N VAL A 70 -1.71 -23.40 0.82
CA VAL A 70 -1.17 -22.12 0.35
C VAL A 70 -2.00 -20.97 0.91
N LEU A 71 -1.36 -19.99 1.52
CA LEU A 71 -1.98 -18.70 1.84
C LEU A 71 -1.44 -17.64 0.88
N ALA A 72 -2.30 -17.10 0.05
CA ALA A 72 -1.97 -15.99 -0.85
C ALA A 72 -2.36 -14.66 -0.21
N VAL A 73 -1.46 -13.69 -0.26
CA VAL A 73 -1.69 -12.33 0.27
C VAL A 73 -1.38 -11.32 -0.82
N GLY A 74 -2.29 -10.41 -1.09
CA GLY A 74 -2.12 -9.36 -2.08
C GLY A 74 -3.27 -9.27 -3.09
N ASP A 75 -2.93 -9.30 -4.37
CA ASP A 75 -3.85 -9.14 -5.49
C ASP A 75 -3.92 -10.38 -6.40
N LEU A 76 -4.14 -10.14 -7.70
CA LEU A 76 -4.33 -11.18 -8.71
C LEU A 76 -3.17 -12.18 -8.81
N LEU A 77 -1.92 -11.73 -8.77
CA LEU A 77 -0.79 -12.62 -9.04
C LEU A 77 -0.60 -13.69 -7.95
N PRO A 78 -0.58 -13.36 -6.65
CA PRO A 78 -0.60 -14.36 -5.58
C PRO A 78 -1.83 -15.29 -5.65
N LEU A 79 -3.00 -14.76 -5.97
CA LEU A 79 -4.23 -15.54 -6.11
C LEU A 79 -4.13 -16.57 -7.25
N LEU A 80 -3.61 -16.16 -8.40
CA LEU A 80 -3.34 -17.06 -9.54
C LEU A 80 -2.31 -18.14 -9.20
N MET A 81 -1.23 -17.78 -8.49
CA MET A 81 -0.21 -18.74 -8.06
C MET A 81 -0.79 -19.78 -7.10
N ALA A 82 -1.61 -19.35 -6.14
CA ALA A 82 -2.25 -20.24 -5.19
C ALA A 82 -3.23 -21.19 -5.90
N TRP A 83 -4.08 -20.68 -6.76
CA TRP A 83 -5.01 -21.48 -7.55
C TRP A 83 -4.26 -22.46 -8.48
N GLY A 84 -3.26 -21.98 -9.22
CA GLY A 84 -2.45 -22.76 -10.15
C GLY A 84 -1.54 -23.80 -9.48
N SER A 85 -1.33 -23.69 -8.17
CA SER A 85 -0.54 -24.68 -7.41
C SER A 85 -1.20 -26.03 -7.29
N GLY A 86 -2.53 -26.09 -7.38
CA GLY A 86 -3.32 -27.31 -7.17
C GLY A 86 -3.71 -27.58 -5.71
N ALA A 87 -3.14 -26.87 -4.74
CA ALA A 87 -3.41 -27.04 -3.31
C ALA A 87 -4.79 -26.47 -2.88
N ARG A 88 -5.22 -26.81 -1.65
CA ARG A 88 -6.18 -25.97 -0.92
C ARG A 88 -5.50 -24.65 -0.58
N PHE A 89 -6.24 -23.55 -0.68
CA PHE A 89 -5.65 -22.24 -0.43
C PHE A 89 -6.59 -21.28 0.27
N GLY A 90 -6.02 -20.31 0.97
CA GLY A 90 -6.66 -19.12 1.46
C GLY A 90 -6.18 -17.89 0.70
N PHE A 91 -6.99 -16.85 0.67
CA PHE A 91 -6.65 -15.57 0.06
C PHE A 91 -6.97 -14.40 0.99
N ILE A 92 -5.99 -13.51 1.16
CA ILE A 92 -6.13 -12.24 1.87
C ILE A 92 -5.92 -11.10 0.87
N GLY A 93 -7.01 -10.41 0.52
CA GLY A 93 -6.99 -9.29 -0.40
C GLY A 93 -6.70 -7.97 0.31
N THR A 94 -5.50 -7.40 0.11
CA THR A 94 -5.06 -6.18 0.79
C THR A 94 -5.07 -4.93 -0.08
N PRO A 95 -4.69 -4.94 -1.38
CA PRO A 95 -4.48 -3.69 -2.11
C PRO A 95 -5.76 -3.07 -2.67
N LYS A 96 -6.76 -3.87 -3.03
CA LYS A 96 -8.00 -3.40 -3.65
C LYS A 96 -9.10 -3.20 -2.62
N SER A 97 -9.80 -2.06 -2.69
CA SER A 97 -10.92 -1.72 -1.81
C SER A 97 -12.02 -1.03 -2.61
N ASP A 98 -13.26 -1.47 -2.40
CA ASP A 98 -14.43 -0.88 -3.06
C ASP A 98 -14.71 0.56 -2.60
N TYR A 99 -14.03 1.04 -1.56
CA TYR A 99 -14.04 2.47 -1.21
C TYR A 99 -13.33 3.32 -2.27
N THR A 100 -12.33 2.79 -2.95
CA THR A 100 -11.49 3.54 -3.89
C THR A 100 -12.30 4.01 -5.10
N TRP A 101 -13.09 3.14 -5.74
CA TRP A 101 -13.87 3.52 -6.92
C TRP A 101 -15.11 4.36 -6.58
N ARG A 102 -15.61 4.27 -5.34
CA ARG A 102 -16.75 5.08 -4.90
C ARG A 102 -16.40 6.52 -4.58
N SER A 103 -15.16 6.79 -4.20
CA SER A 103 -14.69 8.13 -3.83
C SER A 103 -14.30 9.02 -5.03
N GLY A 104 -14.12 8.46 -6.22
CA GLY A 104 -13.68 9.18 -7.42
C GLY A 104 -14.51 8.83 -8.66
N PRO A 105 -15.66 9.48 -8.91
CA PRO A 105 -16.41 9.26 -10.14
C PRO A 105 -15.69 9.93 -11.30
N GLY A 106 -14.70 9.27 -11.85
CA GLY A 106 -14.06 9.66 -13.09
C GLY A 106 -14.99 9.46 -14.30
N ARG A 107 -14.63 10.05 -15.42
CA ARG A 107 -15.34 9.93 -16.70
C ARG A 107 -14.65 9.01 -17.69
N GLN A 108 -13.55 8.38 -17.28
CA GLN A 108 -12.77 7.49 -18.13
C GLN A 108 -13.47 6.15 -18.36
N PHE A 109 -13.05 5.42 -19.37
CA PHE A 109 -13.58 4.08 -19.69
C PHE A 109 -13.39 3.11 -18.51
N SER A 110 -12.26 3.18 -17.83
CA SER A 110 -11.98 2.40 -16.61
C SER A 110 -13.00 2.65 -15.52
N ASP A 111 -13.39 3.91 -15.28
CA ASP A 111 -14.38 4.26 -14.26
C ASP A 111 -15.77 3.71 -14.60
N ARG A 112 -16.12 3.75 -15.91
CA ARG A 112 -17.36 3.16 -16.39
C ARG A 112 -17.36 1.64 -16.20
N TYR A 113 -16.27 0.97 -16.51
CA TYR A 113 -16.11 -0.46 -16.29
C TYR A 113 -16.24 -0.81 -14.80
N HIS A 114 -15.55 -0.10 -13.91
CA HIS A 114 -15.65 -0.31 -12.47
C HIS A 114 -17.08 -0.08 -11.94
N ARG A 115 -17.78 0.93 -12.42
CA ARG A 115 -19.19 1.15 -12.08
C ARG A 115 -20.09 0.00 -12.53
N CYS A 116 -19.91 -0.51 -13.73
CA CYS A 116 -20.70 -1.65 -14.25
C CYS A 116 -20.47 -2.92 -13.43
N LYS A 117 -19.23 -3.24 -13.07
CA LYS A 117 -18.94 -4.41 -12.25
C LYS A 117 -19.23 -4.22 -10.75
N GLY A 118 -19.26 -2.99 -10.25
CA GLY A 118 -19.60 -2.63 -8.87
C GLY A 118 -18.59 -3.11 -7.82
N SER A 119 -17.34 -3.32 -8.21
CA SER A 119 -16.22 -3.72 -7.32
C SER A 119 -14.89 -3.36 -7.95
N GLU A 120 -13.86 -3.18 -7.15
CA GLU A 120 -12.47 -3.09 -7.59
C GLU A 120 -11.93 -4.44 -8.09
N TRP A 121 -12.51 -5.54 -7.60
CA TRP A 121 -12.15 -6.89 -8.00
C TRP A 121 -12.83 -7.27 -9.32
N ASP A 122 -12.13 -8.01 -10.15
CA ASP A 122 -12.58 -8.39 -11.49
C ASP A 122 -13.32 -9.73 -11.53
N PRO A 123 -14.17 -9.99 -12.54
CA PRO A 123 -14.94 -11.23 -12.63
C PRO A 123 -14.08 -12.51 -12.61
N TRP A 124 -12.89 -12.49 -13.24
CA TRP A 124 -11.95 -13.62 -13.20
C TRP A 124 -11.38 -13.84 -11.80
N GLU A 125 -11.15 -12.77 -11.01
CA GLU A 125 -10.73 -12.89 -9.61
C GLU A 125 -11.85 -13.51 -8.75
N TRP A 126 -13.10 -13.11 -8.98
CA TRP A 126 -14.23 -13.75 -8.29
C TRP A 126 -14.33 -15.24 -8.59
N MET A 127 -14.09 -15.69 -9.85
CA MET A 127 -14.06 -17.10 -10.21
C MET A 127 -13.00 -17.88 -9.43
N LEU A 128 -11.80 -17.29 -9.30
CA LEU A 128 -10.71 -17.89 -8.53
C LEU A 128 -11.05 -17.99 -7.04
N MET A 129 -11.63 -16.93 -6.46
CA MET A 129 -12.05 -16.87 -5.05
C MET A 129 -13.21 -17.83 -4.73
N ARG A 130 -14.10 -18.11 -5.71
CA ARG A 130 -15.20 -19.06 -5.55
C ARG A 130 -14.79 -20.51 -5.79
N HIS A 131 -13.58 -20.73 -6.22
CA HIS A 131 -13.15 -22.09 -6.53
C HIS A 131 -13.18 -22.99 -5.28
N ARG A 132 -13.64 -24.24 -5.42
CA ARG A 132 -13.81 -25.22 -4.31
C ARG A 132 -12.57 -25.42 -3.43
N ARG A 133 -11.37 -25.18 -3.94
CA ARG A 133 -10.12 -25.28 -3.20
C ARG A 133 -9.79 -24.01 -2.39
N CYS A 134 -10.50 -22.89 -2.63
CA CYS A 134 -10.39 -21.67 -1.86
C CYS A 134 -11.20 -21.81 -0.57
N GLN A 135 -10.52 -21.96 0.55
CA GLN A 135 -11.14 -22.22 1.85
C GLN A 135 -11.37 -20.96 2.67
N LEU A 136 -10.71 -19.88 2.32
CA LEU A 136 -10.77 -18.61 3.03
C LEU A 136 -10.60 -17.46 2.03
N VAL A 137 -11.49 -16.47 2.11
CA VAL A 137 -11.33 -15.19 1.45
C VAL A 137 -11.49 -14.09 2.49
N ALA A 138 -10.42 -13.41 2.84
CA ALA A 138 -10.42 -12.31 3.81
C ALA A 138 -10.13 -10.98 3.12
N MET A 139 -10.96 -9.97 3.38
CA MET A 139 -10.84 -8.63 2.78
C MET A 139 -10.57 -7.60 3.87
N ARG A 140 -9.85 -6.55 3.48
CA ARG A 140 -9.44 -5.46 4.37
C ARG A 140 -10.60 -4.62 4.90
N ASP A 141 -11.77 -4.65 4.26
CA ASP A 141 -12.91 -3.83 4.64
C ASP A 141 -14.27 -4.50 4.37
N ALA A 142 -15.27 -4.04 5.13
CA ALA A 142 -16.63 -4.58 5.07
C ALA A 142 -17.36 -4.27 3.75
N LEU A 143 -17.06 -3.14 3.10
CA LEU A 143 -17.69 -2.76 1.84
C LEU A 143 -17.27 -3.72 0.73
N THR A 144 -15.97 -3.98 0.60
CA THR A 144 -15.41 -4.94 -0.35
C THR A 144 -15.93 -6.35 -0.10
N ALA A 145 -15.92 -6.82 1.16
CA ALA A 145 -16.44 -8.14 1.49
C ALA A 145 -17.93 -8.27 1.13
N ARG A 146 -18.74 -7.24 1.37
CA ARG A 146 -20.16 -7.21 0.98
C ARG A 146 -20.34 -7.23 -0.54
N GLY A 147 -19.52 -6.47 -1.27
CA GLY A 147 -19.52 -6.47 -2.73
C GLY A 147 -19.24 -7.86 -3.30
N LEU A 148 -18.22 -8.53 -2.79
CA LEU A 148 -17.83 -9.89 -3.18
C LEU A 148 -18.88 -10.93 -2.80
N LYS A 149 -19.52 -10.82 -1.62
CA LYS A 149 -20.64 -11.71 -1.23
C LYS A 149 -21.80 -11.67 -2.23
N ARG A 150 -22.15 -10.48 -2.72
CA ARG A 150 -23.17 -10.32 -3.78
C ARG A 150 -22.79 -11.02 -5.10
N ARG A 151 -21.51 -11.29 -5.29
CA ARG A 151 -20.96 -12.03 -6.44
C ARG A 151 -20.73 -13.52 -6.13
N GLY A 152 -21.24 -14.02 -5.01
CA GLY A 152 -21.15 -15.43 -4.61
C GLY A 152 -19.79 -15.84 -4.02
N VAL A 153 -18.95 -14.89 -3.63
CA VAL A 153 -17.69 -15.17 -2.90
C VAL A 153 -17.96 -15.15 -1.40
N ALA A 154 -17.59 -16.20 -0.69
CA ALA A 154 -17.71 -16.28 0.78
C ALA A 154 -16.62 -15.42 1.46
N ALA A 155 -16.66 -14.10 1.24
CA ALA A 155 -15.65 -13.17 1.74
C ALA A 155 -15.93 -12.75 3.19
N LEU A 156 -14.88 -12.72 4.01
CA LEU A 156 -14.89 -12.19 5.38
C LEU A 156 -14.34 -10.76 5.40
N ALA A 157 -14.92 -9.90 6.22
CA ALA A 157 -14.37 -8.58 6.53
C ALA A 157 -13.41 -8.71 7.72
N ALA A 158 -12.21 -9.19 7.47
CA ALA A 158 -11.23 -9.47 8.53
C ALA A 158 -10.58 -8.18 9.11
N GLY A 159 -10.72 -7.06 8.43
CA GLY A 159 -10.03 -5.82 8.77
C GLY A 159 -8.75 -5.63 7.98
N ASN A 160 -8.14 -4.47 8.18
CA ASN A 160 -6.86 -4.13 7.53
C ASN A 160 -5.71 -4.47 8.49
N PRO A 161 -4.91 -5.53 8.23
CA PRO A 161 -3.83 -5.93 9.12
C PRO A 161 -2.73 -4.85 9.28
N MET A 162 -2.68 -3.88 8.37
CA MET A 162 -1.76 -2.73 8.52
C MET A 162 -2.16 -1.79 9.67
N MET A 163 -3.38 -1.94 10.21
CA MET A 163 -3.86 -1.17 11.36
C MET A 163 -3.63 -1.88 12.68
N ASP A 164 -3.20 -3.15 12.64
CA ASP A 164 -2.96 -3.93 13.84
C ASP A 164 -1.73 -3.37 14.59
N GLY A 165 -1.87 -3.23 15.89
CA GLY A 165 -0.79 -2.69 16.74
C GLY A 165 -0.63 -1.16 16.71
N LEU A 166 -1.38 -0.42 15.87
CA LEU A 166 -1.39 1.03 15.94
C LEU A 166 -2.07 1.49 17.23
N LYS A 167 -1.31 2.17 18.08
CA LYS A 167 -1.83 2.78 19.31
C LYS A 167 -2.18 4.23 19.05
N SER A 168 -3.37 4.65 19.45
CA SER A 168 -3.72 6.07 19.48
C SER A 168 -2.95 6.72 20.61
N ALA A 169 -2.23 7.79 20.31
CA ALA A 169 -1.57 8.64 21.28
C ALA A 169 -2.25 10.02 21.32
N ALA A 170 -2.31 10.64 22.48
CA ALA A 170 -2.72 12.02 22.60
C ALA A 170 -1.74 12.92 21.85
N ALA A 171 -2.24 13.99 21.25
CA ALA A 171 -1.35 14.97 20.63
C ALA A 171 -0.52 15.67 21.71
N PRO A 172 0.79 15.92 21.45
CA PRO A 172 1.62 16.71 22.34
C PRO A 172 0.97 18.05 22.72
N ALA A 173 1.20 18.51 23.95
CA ALA A 173 0.62 19.75 24.44
C ALA A 173 0.93 20.97 23.55
N SER A 174 2.13 21.00 22.96
CA SER A 174 2.58 22.01 22.01
C SER A 174 1.70 22.13 20.76
N LEU A 175 1.03 21.03 20.36
CA LEU A 175 0.18 20.97 19.16
C LEU A 175 -1.33 21.05 19.46
N GLN A 176 -1.74 21.08 20.72
CA GLN A 176 -3.18 21.13 21.08
C GLN A 176 -3.86 22.41 20.62
N ARG A 177 -3.12 23.53 20.56
CA ARG A 177 -3.62 24.84 20.11
C ARG A 177 -3.44 25.11 18.62
N CYS A 178 -2.86 24.15 17.87
CA CYS A 178 -2.66 24.27 16.43
C CYS A 178 -3.73 23.50 15.67
N ARG A 179 -4.10 23.99 14.49
CA ARG A 179 -4.77 23.15 13.49
C ARG A 179 -3.76 22.14 12.97
N ARG A 180 -4.13 20.88 12.91
CA ARG A 180 -3.21 19.78 12.54
C ARG A 180 -3.63 19.17 11.22
N ILE A 181 -2.66 18.98 10.32
CA ILE A 181 -2.84 18.30 9.05
C ILE A 181 -1.79 17.20 8.94
N LEU A 182 -2.22 15.98 8.63
CA LEU A 182 -1.35 14.88 8.27
C LEU A 182 -1.28 14.79 6.74
N LEU A 183 -0.08 14.84 6.19
CA LEU A 183 0.17 14.61 4.78
C LEU A 183 0.72 13.20 4.55
N LEU A 184 0.05 12.47 3.68
CA LEU A 184 0.48 11.16 3.21
C LEU A 184 0.88 11.27 1.74
N CYS A 185 2.16 11.54 1.48
CA CYS A 185 2.66 11.74 0.11
C CYS A 185 2.79 10.42 -0.68
N GLY A 186 2.67 9.29 -0.01
CA GLY A 186 2.94 7.97 -0.57
C GLY A 186 4.39 7.54 -0.37
N SER A 187 4.71 6.32 -0.80
CA SER A 187 6.03 5.68 -0.57
C SER A 187 6.76 5.30 -1.86
N ARG A 188 6.29 5.76 -3.03
CA ARG A 188 6.87 5.39 -4.32
C ARG A 188 7.52 6.58 -5.00
N MET A 189 8.79 6.41 -5.35
CA MET A 189 9.53 7.40 -6.11
C MET A 189 9.25 7.26 -7.62
N PRO A 190 9.20 8.35 -8.39
CA PRO A 190 9.32 9.75 -7.97
C PRO A 190 7.98 10.39 -7.58
N GLU A 191 6.85 9.65 -7.63
CA GLU A 191 5.50 10.18 -7.39
C GLU A 191 5.33 10.73 -5.99
N ALA A 192 5.93 10.12 -4.98
CA ALA A 192 5.85 10.58 -3.60
C ALA A 192 6.40 12.01 -3.44
N CYS A 193 7.52 12.33 -4.09
CA CYS A 193 8.08 13.69 -4.11
C CYS A 193 7.15 14.68 -4.82
N ARG A 194 6.59 14.32 -5.98
CA ARG A 194 5.63 15.15 -6.71
C ARG A 194 4.36 15.42 -5.90
N ASN A 195 3.87 14.39 -5.21
CA ASN A 195 2.71 14.50 -4.34
C ASN A 195 3.00 15.40 -3.15
N LEU A 196 4.16 15.25 -2.51
CA LEU A 196 4.57 16.11 -1.41
C LEU A 196 4.61 17.58 -1.84
N GLU A 197 5.25 17.87 -2.98
CA GLU A 197 5.31 19.22 -3.53
C GLU A 197 3.91 19.81 -3.77
N ARG A 198 3.01 19.06 -4.41
CA ARG A 198 1.63 19.49 -4.67
C ARG A 198 0.83 19.73 -3.38
N LEU A 199 0.96 18.81 -2.41
CA LEU A 199 0.26 18.91 -1.13
C LEU A 199 0.74 20.12 -0.33
N LEU A 200 2.06 20.37 -0.27
CA LEU A 200 2.63 21.54 0.40
C LEU A 200 2.28 22.85 -0.32
N ALA A 201 2.27 22.86 -1.64
CA ALA A 201 1.85 24.02 -2.42
C ALA A 201 0.37 24.37 -2.16
N ALA A 202 -0.50 23.37 -2.04
CA ALA A 202 -1.91 23.55 -1.74
C ALA A 202 -2.17 24.13 -0.36
N LEU A 203 -1.25 23.98 0.60
CA LEU A 203 -1.34 24.58 1.93
C LEU A 203 -0.93 26.06 1.97
N THR A 204 -0.18 26.51 0.95
CA THR A 204 0.35 27.88 0.90
C THR A 204 -0.72 28.97 0.98
N PRO A 205 -1.88 28.87 0.30
CA PRO A 205 -2.93 29.88 0.38
C PRO A 205 -3.81 29.76 1.63
N MET A 206 -3.58 28.77 2.50
CA MET A 206 -4.37 28.61 3.72
C MET A 206 -3.93 29.60 4.80
N HIS A 207 -4.35 30.86 4.64
CA HIS A 207 -4.18 31.86 5.67
C HIS A 207 -5.15 31.59 6.81
N SER A 208 -4.64 31.42 8.01
CA SER A 208 -5.45 31.23 9.22
C SER A 208 -4.82 32.02 10.37
N ASN A 209 -5.64 32.60 11.21
CA ASN A 209 -5.22 33.24 12.47
C ASN A 209 -4.73 32.18 13.49
N THR A 210 -4.99 30.90 13.24
CA THR A 210 -4.54 29.78 14.07
C THR A 210 -3.31 29.14 13.44
N PRO A 211 -2.22 28.91 14.19
CA PRO A 211 -1.04 28.23 13.69
C PRO A 211 -1.39 26.87 13.09
N LEU A 212 -0.78 26.56 11.97
CA LEU A 212 -0.99 25.31 11.25
C LEU A 212 0.24 24.40 11.39
N ALA A 213 0.06 23.28 12.08
CA ALA A 213 1.04 22.24 12.22
C ALA A 213 0.79 21.13 11.18
N VAL A 214 1.74 20.91 10.31
CA VAL A 214 1.68 19.90 9.26
C VAL A 214 2.64 18.78 9.59
N LEU A 215 2.11 17.58 9.74
CA LEU A 215 2.90 16.35 9.85
C LEU A 215 2.99 15.69 8.48
N VAL A 216 4.18 15.35 8.05
CA VAL A 216 4.40 14.53 6.85
C VAL A 216 4.87 13.17 7.30
N ALA A 217 4.04 12.15 7.15
CA ALA A 217 4.45 10.79 7.39
C ALA A 217 5.30 10.29 6.22
N LEU A 218 6.55 10.00 6.49
CA LEU A 218 7.47 9.38 5.55
C LEU A 218 7.57 7.89 5.85
N GLY A 219 7.67 7.08 4.77
CA GLY A 219 8.03 5.68 4.89
C GLY A 219 9.52 5.47 4.59
N ASN A 220 9.87 4.30 4.10
CA ASN A 220 11.24 4.06 3.64
C ASN A 220 11.65 4.97 2.46
N GLN A 221 10.68 5.51 1.74
CA GLN A 221 10.84 6.48 0.66
C GLN A 221 9.59 7.39 0.59
N PRO A 222 9.74 8.69 0.26
CA PRO A 222 11.01 9.39 0.07
C PRO A 222 11.82 9.48 1.37
N ALA A 223 13.14 9.44 1.29
CA ALA A 223 13.98 9.74 2.45
C ALA A 223 13.98 11.25 2.71
N ILE A 224 14.35 11.66 3.92
CA ILE A 224 14.39 13.09 4.30
C ILE A 224 15.22 13.90 3.32
N LYS A 225 16.38 13.39 2.89
CA LYS A 225 17.24 14.02 1.89
C LYS A 225 16.54 14.31 0.55
N ASP A 226 15.53 13.51 0.18
CA ASP A 226 14.78 13.68 -1.07
C ASP A 226 13.71 14.77 -0.92
N THR A 227 13.28 15.05 0.31
CA THR A 227 12.25 16.06 0.61
C THR A 227 12.83 17.46 0.82
N GLU A 228 14.07 17.56 1.28
CA GLU A 228 14.73 18.85 1.55
C GLU A 228 14.73 19.82 0.36
N PRO A 229 15.07 19.41 -0.88
CA PRO A 229 15.04 20.32 -2.03
C PRO A 229 13.63 20.86 -2.29
N ILE A 230 12.60 20.05 -2.10
CA ILE A 230 11.21 20.44 -2.29
C ILE A 230 10.82 21.52 -1.29
N LEU A 231 11.15 21.33 -0.02
CA LEU A 231 10.85 22.29 1.04
C LEU A 231 11.61 23.62 0.82
N LYS A 232 12.88 23.57 0.47
CA LYS A 232 13.67 24.76 0.14
C LYS A 232 13.09 25.53 -1.04
N ASN A 233 12.73 24.84 -2.12
CA ASN A 233 12.12 25.45 -3.32
C ASN A 233 10.77 26.11 -3.02
N LEU A 234 10.01 25.58 -2.07
CA LEU A 234 8.76 26.16 -1.59
C LEU A 234 8.96 27.26 -0.53
N GLY A 235 10.19 27.67 -0.25
CA GLY A 235 10.52 28.75 0.65
C GLY A 235 10.49 28.40 2.15
N PHE A 236 10.49 27.11 2.48
CA PHE A 236 10.65 26.70 3.88
C PHE A 236 12.09 26.80 4.35
N ARG A 237 12.26 27.14 5.61
CA ARG A 237 13.56 27.19 6.30
C ARG A 237 13.58 26.16 7.42
N ARG A 238 14.74 25.59 7.70
CA ARG A 238 14.90 24.63 8.79
C ARG A 238 14.60 25.32 10.13
N GLY A 239 13.74 24.70 10.93
CA GLY A 239 13.34 25.17 12.26
C GLY A 239 13.65 24.13 13.33
N LEU A 240 13.34 24.46 14.58
CA LEU A 240 13.41 23.54 15.70
C LEU A 240 12.10 22.74 15.79
N PRO A 241 12.14 21.43 16.02
CA PRO A 241 10.93 20.65 16.24
C PRO A 241 10.21 21.13 17.52
N PRO A 242 8.87 21.11 17.52
CA PRO A 242 8.07 21.63 18.64
C PRO A 242 8.16 20.77 19.90
N SER A 243 8.51 19.51 19.79
CA SER A 243 8.81 18.59 20.90
C SER A 243 9.43 17.30 20.37
N ASP A 244 10.24 16.63 21.19
CA ASP A 244 10.83 15.32 20.87
C ASP A 244 9.78 14.19 20.86
N GLU A 245 8.58 14.43 21.41
CA GLU A 245 7.50 13.45 21.53
C GLU A 245 6.85 13.05 20.19
N LEU A 246 7.10 13.82 19.12
CA LEU A 246 6.52 13.57 17.80
C LEU A 246 7.28 12.52 16.98
N GLY A 247 8.45 12.10 17.42
CA GLY A 247 9.35 11.27 16.61
C GLY A 247 9.75 11.95 15.29
N ALA A 248 9.62 13.29 15.24
CA ALA A 248 9.94 14.08 14.07
C ALA A 248 11.46 14.23 13.93
N GLU A 249 11.99 13.78 12.80
CA GLU A 249 13.43 13.87 12.55
C GLU A 249 13.84 15.28 12.15
N THR A 250 12.97 16.03 11.49
CA THR A 250 13.24 17.42 11.06
C THR A 250 12.00 18.29 11.08
N CYS A 251 12.21 19.60 11.32
CA CYS A 251 11.17 20.62 11.28
C CYS A 251 11.52 21.73 10.27
N TRP A 252 10.52 22.23 9.58
CA TRP A 252 10.64 23.27 8.57
C TRP A 252 9.54 24.31 8.76
N VAL A 253 9.86 25.59 8.61
CA VAL A 253 8.94 26.69 8.87
C VAL A 253 8.89 27.65 7.69
N ARG A 254 7.67 28.18 7.43
CA ARG A 254 7.43 29.26 6.49
C ARG A 254 6.23 30.09 6.98
N GLY A 255 6.51 31.29 7.52
CA GLY A 255 5.48 32.10 8.20
C GLY A 255 4.81 31.32 9.34
N PRO A 256 3.46 31.27 9.39
CA PRO A 256 2.72 30.54 10.42
C PRO A 256 2.65 29.01 10.17
N LEU A 257 3.19 28.54 9.07
CA LEU A 257 3.16 27.14 8.66
C LEU A 257 4.41 26.42 9.16
N MET A 258 4.18 25.39 9.95
CA MET A 258 5.21 24.48 10.46
C MET A 258 5.02 23.10 9.88
N VAL A 259 6.04 22.54 9.28
CA VAL A 259 6.09 21.21 8.67
C VAL A 259 7.09 20.35 9.41
N THR A 260 6.65 19.24 9.94
CA THR A 260 7.51 18.22 10.56
C THR A 260 7.51 16.95 9.73
N LEU A 261 8.68 16.35 9.60
CA LEU A 261 8.91 15.10 8.87
C LEU A 261 9.26 13.99 9.87
N GLY A 262 8.58 12.86 9.77
CA GLY A 262 8.83 11.68 10.61
C GLY A 262 8.27 10.40 10.01
#